data_a4c94d8ca4de681121019a8894577f03
#
_entry.id   a4c94d8ca4de681121019a8894577f03
#
_cell.length_a   1.000
_cell.length_b   1.000
_cell.length_c   1.000
_cell.angle_alpha   90.00
_cell.angle_beta   90.00
_cell.angle_gamma   90.00
#
_symmetry.space_group_name_H-M   'P 1'
#
loop_
_entity.id
_entity.type
_entity.pdbx_description
1 polymer ?
#
loop_
_entity_poly.entity_id
_entity_poly.type
_entity_poly.pdbx_seq_one_letter_code
_entity_poly.pdbx_strand_id
1 'polypeptide(L)'
;MKKILILIIFTLISMYYTNICMEVLKEKDPIMQEIKSNMSKYEESANDANIIGNVIVPGHIGRRVNKNKSYSKMKKYGNYNETLTVMEEVKPELSVSNIFDKYIEKGNSNNKNVSFVFIYDENIDKVIKILIS
;
A
#
# COMPACT_ATOMS: atom_id res chain seq x y z
N MET A 1 49.74 -6.32 -3.45
CA MET A 1 48.38 -6.63 -3.93
C MET A 1 47.59 -7.54 -2.99
N LYS A 2 48.12 -8.73 -2.58
CA LYS A 2 47.37 -9.66 -1.67
C LYS A 2 46.92 -9.04 -0.34
N LYS A 3 47.74 -8.21 0.33
CA LYS A 3 47.39 -7.55 1.60
C LYS A 3 46.26 -6.57 1.45
N ILE A 4 46.19 -5.82 0.34
CA ILE A 4 45.13 -4.89 0.04
C ILE A 4 43.81 -5.63 -0.22
N LEU A 5 43.86 -6.75 -0.94
CA LEU A 5 42.69 -7.59 -1.18
C LEU A 5 42.08 -8.13 0.12
N ILE A 6 42.93 -8.61 1.05
CA ILE A 6 42.50 -9.11 2.36
C ILE A 6 41.82 -8.00 3.15
N LEU A 7 42.33 -6.78 3.14
CA LEU A 7 41.78 -5.63 3.83
C LEU A 7 40.39 -5.25 3.26
N ILE A 8 40.24 -5.27 1.93
CA ILE A 8 38.95 -5.02 1.28
C ILE A 8 37.92 -6.09 1.66
N ILE A 9 38.29 -7.36 1.66
CA ILE A 9 37.40 -8.44 2.05
C ILE A 9 36.97 -8.28 3.51
N PHE A 10 37.89 -7.95 4.39
CA PHE A 10 37.61 -7.74 5.81
C PHE A 10 36.64 -6.56 6.03
N THR A 11 36.83 -5.45 5.31
CA THR A 11 35.89 -4.30 5.39
C THR A 11 34.50 -4.65 4.88
N LEU A 12 34.37 -5.39 3.79
CA LEU A 12 33.07 -5.84 3.26
C LEU A 12 32.35 -6.77 4.25
N ILE A 13 33.07 -7.69 4.85
CA ILE A 13 32.51 -8.59 5.88
C ILE A 13 32.05 -7.76 7.09
N SER A 14 32.86 -6.82 7.57
CA SER A 14 32.49 -5.94 8.69
C SER A 14 31.24 -5.13 8.38
N MET A 15 31.13 -4.54 7.21
CA MET A 15 29.93 -3.80 6.79
C MET A 15 28.67 -4.70 6.75
N TYR A 16 28.79 -5.91 6.27
CA TYR A 16 27.69 -6.89 6.23
C TYR A 16 27.18 -7.22 7.63
N TYR A 17 28.07 -7.54 8.56
CA TYR A 17 27.68 -7.82 9.95
C TYR A 17 27.11 -6.59 10.66
N THR A 18 27.64 -5.40 10.40
CA THR A 18 27.09 -4.15 10.95
C THR A 18 25.64 -3.92 10.51
N ASN A 19 25.35 -4.14 9.23
CA ASN A 19 23.98 -4.00 8.70
C ASN A 19 23.01 -4.98 9.39
N ILE A 20 23.41 -6.24 9.55
CA ILE A 20 22.57 -7.23 10.26
C ILE A 20 22.32 -6.81 11.71
N CYS A 21 23.35 -6.39 12.42
CA CYS A 21 23.20 -5.92 13.81
C CYS A 21 22.25 -4.72 13.90
N MET A 22 22.35 -3.77 12.96
CA MET A 22 21.47 -2.61 12.92
C MET A 22 20.02 -2.98 12.65
N GLU A 23 19.76 -3.95 11.79
CA GLU A 23 18.40 -4.45 11.54
C GLU A 23 17.82 -5.13 12.80
N VAL A 24 18.60 -5.97 13.48
CA VAL A 24 18.15 -6.63 14.72
C VAL A 24 17.86 -5.60 15.81
N LEU A 25 18.69 -4.59 15.98
CA LEU A 25 18.47 -3.52 16.96
C LEU A 25 17.21 -2.72 16.62
N LYS A 26 17.00 -2.40 15.36
CA LYS A 26 15.81 -1.72 14.87
C LYS A 26 14.54 -2.53 15.13
N GLU A 27 14.59 -3.84 14.89
CA GLU A 27 13.46 -4.74 15.11
C GLU A 27 13.06 -4.83 16.59
N LYS A 28 14.02 -4.66 17.53
CA LYS A 28 13.79 -4.63 18.97
C LYS A 28 13.47 -3.25 19.54
N ASP A 29 13.57 -2.21 18.73
CA ASP A 29 13.28 -0.84 19.16
C ASP A 29 11.80 -0.69 19.56
N PRO A 30 11.48 -0.05 20.71
CA PRO A 30 10.10 0.15 21.16
C PRO A 30 9.18 0.78 20.11
N ILE A 31 9.70 1.79 19.37
CA ILE A 31 8.93 2.43 18.30
C ILE A 31 8.56 1.43 17.21
N MET A 32 9.50 0.56 16.81
CA MET A 32 9.22 -0.47 15.81
C MET A 32 8.19 -1.49 16.32
N GLN A 33 8.24 -1.85 17.59
CA GLN A 33 7.28 -2.75 18.21
C GLN A 33 5.87 -2.14 18.24
N GLU A 34 5.75 -0.84 18.55
CA GLU A 34 4.48 -0.12 18.51
C GLU A 34 3.93 -0.01 17.07
N ILE A 35 4.79 0.26 16.07
CA ILE A 35 4.38 0.25 14.67
C ILE A 35 3.79 -1.12 14.31
N LYS A 36 4.48 -2.22 14.66
CA LYS A 36 4.03 -3.58 14.36
C LYS A 36 2.71 -3.94 15.04
N SER A 37 2.52 -3.55 16.28
CA SER A 37 1.30 -3.83 17.03
C SER A 37 0.08 -3.07 16.50
N ASN A 38 0.29 -1.90 15.93
CA ASN A 38 -0.80 -1.06 15.41
C ASN A 38 -1.03 -1.19 13.90
N MET A 39 -0.11 -1.83 13.14
CA MET A 39 -0.21 -1.88 11.68
C MET A 39 -1.52 -2.50 11.18
N SER A 40 -2.03 -3.53 11.85
CA SER A 40 -3.28 -4.22 11.47
C SER A 40 -4.51 -3.31 11.50
N LYS A 41 -4.47 -2.18 12.20
CA LYS A 41 -5.56 -1.19 12.23
C LYS A 41 -5.66 -0.39 10.92
N TYR A 42 -4.58 -0.31 10.16
CA TYR A 42 -4.47 0.54 8.97
C TYR A 42 -4.32 -0.25 7.68
N GLU A 43 -4.00 -1.53 7.79
CA GLU A 43 -3.78 -2.39 6.64
C GLU A 43 -5.10 -2.89 6.08
N GLU A 44 -5.23 -2.77 4.76
CA GLU A 44 -6.35 -3.30 3.98
C GLU A 44 -5.79 -4.21 2.90
N SER A 45 -6.31 -5.43 2.81
CA SER A 45 -5.88 -6.38 1.79
C SER A 45 -6.37 -5.93 0.41
N ALA A 46 -5.50 -6.05 -0.60
CA ALA A 46 -5.93 -5.94 -1.97
C ALA A 46 -6.81 -7.14 -2.35
N ASN A 47 -7.82 -6.89 -3.15
CA ASN A 47 -8.66 -7.94 -3.72
C ASN A 47 -8.57 -7.88 -5.25
N ASP A 48 -8.41 -9.02 -5.87
CA ASP A 48 -8.38 -9.14 -7.32
C ASP A 48 -9.75 -8.89 -7.96
N ALA A 49 -9.74 -8.49 -9.22
CA ALA A 49 -10.94 -8.41 -10.03
C ALA A 49 -11.51 -9.80 -10.23
N ASN A 50 -12.83 -9.92 -10.12
CA ASN A 50 -13.55 -11.18 -10.35
C ASN A 50 -14.18 -11.19 -11.74
N ILE A 51 -13.91 -12.24 -12.52
CA ILE A 51 -14.43 -12.42 -13.88
C ILE A 51 -15.52 -13.47 -13.86
N ILE A 52 -16.69 -13.11 -14.35
CA ILE A 52 -17.85 -13.99 -14.48
C ILE A 52 -18.33 -13.95 -15.94
N GLY A 53 -17.90 -14.92 -16.75
CA GLY A 53 -18.19 -14.93 -18.19
C GLY A 53 -17.62 -13.68 -18.89
N ASN A 54 -18.49 -12.85 -19.44
CA ASN A 54 -18.11 -11.59 -20.11
C ASN A 54 -18.11 -10.36 -19.20
N VAL A 55 -18.40 -10.54 -17.93
CA VAL A 55 -18.50 -9.46 -16.96
C VAL A 55 -17.30 -9.47 -16.02
N ILE A 56 -16.80 -8.29 -15.66
CA ILE A 56 -15.78 -8.11 -14.65
C ILE A 56 -16.31 -7.25 -13.50
N VAL A 57 -16.08 -7.70 -12.28
CA VAL A 57 -16.24 -6.91 -11.06
C VAL A 57 -14.87 -6.41 -10.65
N PRO A 58 -14.62 -5.09 -10.61
CA PRO A 58 -13.32 -4.54 -10.26
C PRO A 58 -12.82 -5.01 -8.89
N GLY A 59 -11.53 -5.25 -8.79
CA GLY A 59 -10.85 -5.49 -7.54
C GLY A 59 -10.69 -4.21 -6.70
N HIS A 60 -10.03 -4.34 -5.56
CA HIS A 60 -9.76 -3.24 -4.65
C HIS A 60 -8.24 -3.11 -4.41
N ILE A 61 -7.75 -1.88 -4.45
CA ILE A 61 -6.37 -1.56 -4.09
C ILE A 61 -6.27 -1.60 -2.56
N GLY A 62 -5.41 -2.47 -2.05
CA GLY A 62 -5.12 -2.55 -0.63
C GLY A 62 -4.15 -1.47 -0.16
N ARG A 63 -3.97 -1.39 1.16
CA ARG A 63 -3.01 -0.51 1.82
C ARG A 63 -2.19 -1.28 2.82
N ARG A 64 -0.90 -1.01 2.88
CA ARG A 64 0.02 -1.62 3.83
C ARG A 64 0.89 -0.57 4.50
N VAL A 65 1.22 -0.78 5.77
CA VAL A 65 2.15 0.10 6.50
C VAL A 65 3.59 -0.16 6.02
N ASN A 66 4.27 0.88 5.55
CA ASN A 66 5.71 0.82 5.35
C ASN A 66 6.43 1.00 6.69
N LYS A 67 6.73 -0.12 7.36
CA LYS A 67 7.38 -0.13 8.66
C LYS A 67 8.69 0.67 8.69
N ASN A 68 9.52 0.50 7.68
CA ASN A 68 10.83 1.14 7.61
C ASN A 68 10.75 2.66 7.45
N LYS A 69 9.88 3.13 6.56
CA LYS A 69 9.67 4.57 6.36
C LYS A 69 9.00 5.21 7.57
N SER A 70 8.01 4.54 8.16
CA SER A 70 7.34 4.97 9.40
C SER A 70 8.33 5.07 10.53
N TYR A 71 9.11 4.03 10.77
CA TYR A 71 10.16 4.02 11.80
C TYR A 71 11.16 5.16 11.60
N SER A 72 11.67 5.36 10.38
CA SER A 72 12.64 6.41 10.11
C SER A 72 12.11 7.81 10.38
N LYS A 73 10.80 8.04 10.14
CA LYS A 73 10.15 9.30 10.50
C LYS A 73 9.99 9.42 12.02
N MET A 74 9.42 8.42 12.67
CA MET A 74 9.12 8.44 14.11
C MET A 74 10.39 8.52 14.95
N LYS A 75 11.46 7.83 14.55
CA LYS A 75 12.75 7.83 15.27
C LYS A 75 13.36 9.21 15.41
N LYS A 76 13.12 10.12 14.46
CA LYS A 76 13.58 11.52 14.55
C LYS A 76 12.89 12.29 15.68
N TYR A 77 11.70 11.87 16.09
CA TYR A 77 10.91 12.50 17.17
C TYR A 77 11.04 11.74 18.49
N GLY A 78 11.66 10.57 18.48
CA GLY A 78 11.95 9.78 19.67
C GLY A 78 10.77 8.98 20.24
N ASN A 79 9.57 9.05 19.64
CA ASN A 79 8.39 8.35 20.09
C ASN A 79 7.51 7.89 18.92
N TYR A 80 6.62 6.93 19.19
CA TYR A 80 5.58 6.52 18.26
C TYR A 80 4.57 7.67 18.05
N ASN A 81 4.18 7.89 16.80
CA ASN A 81 3.15 8.85 16.44
C ASN A 81 2.38 8.36 15.21
N GLU A 82 1.10 8.14 15.38
CA GLU A 82 0.18 7.65 14.37
C GLU A 82 0.17 8.48 13.07
N THR A 83 0.26 9.81 13.21
CA THR A 83 0.24 10.74 12.07
C THR A 83 1.50 10.63 11.18
N LEU A 84 2.56 10.01 11.69
CA LEU A 84 3.80 9.77 10.95
C LEU A 84 3.84 8.42 10.25
N THR A 85 2.76 7.63 10.36
CA THR A 85 2.64 6.34 9.68
C THR A 85 2.64 6.54 8.16
N VAL A 86 3.49 5.81 7.48
CA VAL A 86 3.61 5.84 6.02
C VAL A 86 2.90 4.63 5.45
N MET A 87 1.92 4.90 4.58
CA MET A 87 1.17 3.87 3.89
C MET A 87 1.72 3.66 2.47
N GLU A 88 1.61 2.44 2.00
CA GLU A 88 1.90 2.05 0.62
C GLU A 88 0.68 1.35 0.03
N GLU A 89 0.42 1.62 -1.24
CA GLU A 89 -0.63 0.93 -1.99
C GLU A 89 -0.17 -0.49 -2.35
N VAL A 90 -1.05 -1.45 -2.15
CA VAL A 90 -0.89 -2.83 -2.61
C VAL A 90 -1.84 -3.04 -3.77
N LYS A 91 -1.30 -3.14 -4.97
CA LYS A 91 -2.11 -3.37 -6.16
C LYS A 91 -2.57 -4.83 -6.22
N PRO A 92 -3.80 -5.10 -6.68
CA PRO A 92 -4.26 -6.45 -6.98
C PRO A 92 -3.44 -7.03 -8.14
N GLU A 93 -3.27 -8.35 -8.18
CA GLU A 93 -2.61 -9.04 -9.29
C GLU A 93 -3.44 -8.92 -10.56
N LEU A 94 -4.75 -9.08 -10.44
CA LEU A 94 -5.71 -8.93 -11.52
C LEU A 94 -6.47 -7.61 -11.38
N SER A 95 -6.23 -6.69 -12.32
CA SER A 95 -6.87 -5.37 -12.36
C SER A 95 -7.69 -5.21 -13.63
N VAL A 96 -8.75 -4.40 -13.58
CA VAL A 96 -9.54 -4.03 -14.77
C VAL A 96 -8.68 -3.43 -15.87
N SER A 97 -7.63 -2.70 -15.52
CA SER A 97 -6.69 -2.12 -16.48
C SER A 97 -5.93 -3.15 -17.33
N ASN A 98 -5.92 -4.41 -16.94
CA ASN A 98 -5.26 -5.50 -17.65
C ASN A 98 -6.23 -6.31 -18.52
N ILE A 99 -7.53 -5.96 -18.51
CA ILE A 99 -8.60 -6.74 -19.16
C ILE A 99 -9.45 -5.77 -19.99
N PHE A 100 -9.28 -5.83 -21.31
CA PHE A 100 -9.92 -4.89 -22.23
C PHE A 100 -11.16 -5.44 -22.96
N ASP A 101 -11.43 -6.74 -22.81
CA ASP A 101 -12.46 -7.47 -23.55
C ASP A 101 -13.72 -7.80 -22.73
N LYS A 102 -13.82 -7.25 -21.52
CA LYS A 102 -14.91 -7.52 -20.57
C LYS A 102 -15.70 -6.26 -20.22
N TYR A 103 -16.97 -6.44 -19.88
CA TYR A 103 -17.84 -5.35 -19.44
C TYR A 103 -17.82 -5.21 -17.93
N ILE A 104 -17.80 -3.97 -17.43
CA ILE A 104 -17.98 -3.67 -16.01
C ILE A 104 -19.48 -3.53 -15.76
N GLU A 105 -20.07 -4.47 -15.04
CA GLU A 105 -21.49 -4.45 -14.68
C GLU A 105 -21.73 -3.69 -13.37
N LYS A 106 -20.82 -3.86 -12.40
CA LYS A 106 -20.93 -3.24 -11.09
C LYS A 106 -19.56 -2.94 -10.53
N GLY A 107 -19.50 -1.94 -9.64
CA GLY A 107 -18.30 -1.62 -8.88
C GLY A 107 -18.01 -2.65 -7.78
N ASN A 108 -16.85 -2.48 -7.12
CA ASN A 108 -16.49 -3.28 -5.96
C ASN A 108 -17.37 -2.89 -4.76
N SER A 109 -18.05 -3.85 -4.14
CA SER A 109 -18.97 -3.65 -3.03
C SER A 109 -18.30 -3.26 -1.71
N ASN A 110 -16.98 -3.46 -1.57
CA ASN A 110 -16.26 -3.18 -0.33
C ASN A 110 -16.22 -1.68 0.02
N ASN A 111 -16.28 -0.81 -0.99
CA ASN A 111 -16.15 0.63 -0.80
C ASN A 111 -17.48 1.36 -0.57
N LYS A 112 -18.61 0.66 -0.57
CA LYS A 112 -19.95 1.26 -0.46
C LYS A 112 -20.21 2.47 -1.38
N ASN A 113 -19.50 2.52 -2.51
CA ASN A 113 -19.63 3.57 -3.51
C ASN A 113 -20.76 3.24 -4.45
N VAL A 114 -21.53 4.26 -4.82
CA VAL A 114 -22.57 4.18 -5.83
C VAL A 114 -22.12 5.00 -7.03
N SER A 115 -22.18 4.41 -8.22
CA SER A 115 -21.94 5.09 -9.47
C SER A 115 -23.22 5.22 -10.25
N PHE A 116 -23.55 6.43 -10.68
CA PHE A 116 -24.68 6.70 -11.54
C PHE A 116 -24.19 6.87 -12.98
N VAL A 117 -24.80 6.14 -13.90
CA VAL A 117 -24.55 6.29 -15.35
C VAL A 117 -25.79 6.92 -15.96
N PHE A 118 -25.64 8.07 -16.56
CA PHE A 118 -26.71 8.78 -17.23
C PHE A 118 -26.51 8.71 -18.74
N ILE A 119 -27.57 8.41 -19.47
CA ILE A 119 -27.58 8.66 -20.90
C ILE A 119 -27.78 10.16 -21.13
N TYR A 120 -26.96 10.76 -21.99
CA TYR A 120 -27.04 12.19 -22.24
C TYR A 120 -28.45 12.55 -22.75
N ASP A 121 -29.09 13.49 -22.07
CA ASP A 121 -30.37 14.09 -22.37
C ASP A 121 -30.30 15.58 -22.06
N GLU A 122 -31.12 16.41 -22.70
CA GLU A 122 -31.20 17.86 -22.49
C GLU A 122 -31.49 18.28 -21.05
N ASN A 123 -32.04 17.37 -20.22
CA ASN A 123 -32.36 17.61 -18.81
C ASN A 123 -31.28 17.13 -17.81
N ILE A 124 -30.15 16.59 -18.29
CA ILE A 124 -29.11 16.01 -17.44
C ILE A 124 -28.59 17.00 -16.38
N ASP A 125 -28.50 18.29 -16.74
CA ASP A 125 -28.03 19.34 -15.84
C ASP A 125 -28.95 19.53 -14.63
N LYS A 126 -30.26 19.30 -14.79
CA LYS A 126 -31.22 19.36 -13.67
C LYS A 126 -31.03 18.20 -12.71
N VAL A 127 -30.77 17.00 -13.24
CA VAL A 127 -30.52 15.80 -12.44
C VAL A 127 -29.22 15.94 -11.65
N ILE A 128 -28.15 16.41 -12.30
CA ILE A 128 -26.85 16.63 -11.66
C ILE A 128 -26.98 17.66 -10.51
N LYS A 129 -27.73 18.76 -10.70
CA LYS A 129 -27.96 19.75 -9.64
C LYS A 129 -28.65 19.17 -8.42
N ILE A 130 -29.61 18.26 -8.61
CA ILE A 130 -30.33 17.59 -7.50
C ILE A 130 -29.41 16.63 -6.73
N LEU A 131 -28.47 15.97 -7.42
CA LEU A 131 -27.53 15.01 -6.80
C LEU A 131 -26.41 15.68 -6.00
N ILE A 132 -26.11 16.95 -6.30
CA ILE A 132 -25.03 17.72 -5.66
C ILE A 132 -25.57 18.61 -4.51
N SER A 133 -26.87 18.87 -4.45
CA SER A 133 -27.53 19.62 -3.38
C SER A 133 -27.73 18.77 -2.13
#